data_538883c1c2c55cd184d47ecfb635b796
#
_entry.id   538883c1c2c55cd184d47ecfb635b796
#
_cell.length_a   1.000
_cell.length_b   1.000
_cell.length_c   1.000
_cell.angle_alpha   90.00
_cell.angle_beta   90.00
_cell.angle_gamma   90.00
#
_symmetry.space_group_name_H-M   'P 1'
#
loop_
_entity.id
_entity.type
_entity.pdbx_description
1 polymer ?
#
loop_
_entity_poly.entity_id
_entity_poly.type
_entity_poly.pdbx_seq_one_letter_code
_entity_poly.pdbx_strand_id
1 'polypeptide(L)'
;QVLEQLESEGVEIASHILQWRQYSKLVSTYTSSLAEHADNNDRVHSTFNIAATITGRLSSSEPNLQNIPIRTEIGKKIRTAFIAEKDHELYSFDYSQIELRVLCEACEDPNLLKAFQEDQDIHQSTGQLVFNKKTINANDRRMAKIINFGIIYGISQYGLACLLYTSPSPRDR
;
A
#
# COMPACT_ATOMS: atom_id res chain seq x y z
N GLN A 1 -0.18 -15.31 9.89
CA GLN A 1 -1.40 -15.79 10.60
C GLN A 1 -1.03 -16.67 11.79
N VAL A 2 -0.56 -17.96 11.60
CA VAL A 2 -0.27 -18.87 12.73
C VAL A 2 0.80 -18.28 13.68
N LEU A 3 1.91 -17.75 13.16
CA LEU A 3 2.95 -17.14 14.00
C LEU A 3 2.48 -15.87 14.71
N GLU A 4 1.68 -15.06 14.07
CA GLU A 4 1.09 -13.85 14.67
C GLU A 4 0.09 -14.21 15.78
N GLN A 5 -0.67 -15.30 15.60
CA GLN A 5 -1.54 -15.83 16.65
C GLN A 5 -0.72 -16.33 17.84
N LEU A 6 0.29 -17.15 17.60
CA LEU A 6 1.19 -17.65 18.65
C LEU A 6 1.91 -16.51 19.39
N GLU A 7 2.33 -15.46 18.68
CA GLU A 7 2.89 -14.24 19.30
C GLU A 7 1.86 -13.57 20.21
N SER A 8 0.59 -13.46 19.77
CA SER A 8 -0.49 -12.89 20.59
C SER A 8 -0.84 -13.75 21.83
N GLU A 9 -0.58 -15.03 21.77
CA GLU A 9 -0.70 -16.00 22.86
C GLU A 9 0.53 -16.01 23.80
N GLY A 10 1.54 -15.16 23.52
CA GLY A 10 2.73 -14.99 24.35
C GLY A 10 3.83 -16.03 24.10
N VAL A 11 3.80 -16.72 22.96
CA VAL A 11 4.87 -17.67 22.58
C VAL A 11 6.09 -16.89 22.06
N GLU A 12 7.11 -16.72 22.89
CA GLU A 12 8.31 -15.91 22.65
C GLU A 12 9.04 -16.27 21.35
N ILE A 13 9.17 -17.57 21.04
CA ILE A 13 9.84 -18.02 19.81
C ILE A 13 9.11 -17.52 18.54
N ALA A 14 7.79 -17.35 18.58
CA ALA A 14 7.03 -16.85 17.43
C ALA A 14 7.40 -15.41 17.11
N SER A 15 7.56 -14.55 18.13
CA SER A 15 8.03 -13.17 17.98
C SER A 15 9.43 -13.11 17.34
N HIS A 16 10.37 -13.92 17.84
CA HIS A 16 11.72 -13.99 17.27
C HIS A 16 11.74 -14.45 15.81
N ILE A 17 10.91 -15.44 15.45
CA ILE A 17 10.80 -15.91 14.06
C ILE A 17 10.21 -14.83 13.17
N LEU A 18 9.19 -14.09 13.62
CA LEU A 18 8.61 -12.98 12.87
C LEU A 18 9.61 -11.84 12.64
N GLN A 19 10.35 -11.47 13.67
CA GLN A 19 11.42 -10.47 13.56
C GLN A 19 12.53 -10.94 12.62
N TRP A 20 12.99 -12.17 12.76
CA TRP A 20 14.01 -12.74 11.88
C TRP A 20 13.55 -12.73 10.41
N ARG A 21 12.32 -13.13 10.12
CA ARG A 21 11.74 -13.09 8.77
C ARG A 21 11.72 -11.66 8.20
N GLN A 22 11.34 -10.70 9.03
CA GLN A 22 11.30 -9.30 8.62
C GLN A 22 12.70 -8.79 8.26
N TYR A 23 13.68 -9.00 9.13
CA TYR A 23 15.04 -8.55 8.88
C TYR A 23 15.71 -9.31 7.74
N SER A 24 15.54 -10.62 7.66
CA SER A 24 16.09 -11.45 6.58
C SER A 24 15.58 -10.99 5.21
N LYS A 25 14.27 -10.68 5.12
CA LYS A 25 13.68 -10.12 3.90
C LYS A 25 14.28 -8.75 3.56
N LEU A 26 14.44 -7.88 4.54
CA LEU A 26 15.03 -6.55 4.31
C LEU A 26 16.48 -6.64 3.83
N VAL A 27 17.27 -7.49 4.46
CA VAL A 27 18.67 -7.71 4.09
C VAL A 27 18.77 -8.28 2.68
N SER A 28 18.10 -9.38 2.39
CA SER A 28 18.22 -10.05 1.08
C SER A 28 17.64 -9.24 -0.08
N THR A 29 16.54 -8.52 0.16
CA THR A 29 15.84 -7.80 -0.93
C THR A 29 16.39 -6.40 -1.15
N TYR A 30 16.84 -5.71 -0.11
CA TYR A 30 17.20 -4.30 -0.22
C TYR A 30 18.66 -4.02 0.09
N THR A 31 19.20 -4.40 1.25
CA THR A 31 20.54 -3.97 1.60
C THR A 31 21.62 -4.65 0.76
N SER A 32 21.59 -5.97 0.64
CA SER A 32 22.55 -6.71 -0.17
C SER A 32 22.29 -6.52 -1.66
N SER A 33 21.06 -6.72 -2.09
CA SER A 33 20.69 -6.63 -3.50
C SER A 33 20.89 -5.23 -4.10
N LEU A 34 20.56 -4.16 -3.38
CA LEU A 34 20.77 -2.80 -3.90
C LEU A 34 22.26 -2.47 -4.05
N ALA A 35 23.09 -2.91 -3.10
CA ALA A 35 24.54 -2.71 -3.19
C ALA A 35 25.15 -3.47 -4.39
N GLU A 36 24.65 -4.68 -4.69
CA GLU A 36 25.10 -5.48 -5.83
C GLU A 36 24.69 -4.87 -7.18
N HIS A 37 23.58 -4.11 -7.21
CA HIS A 37 23.08 -3.45 -8.42
C HIS A 37 23.60 -2.02 -8.60
N ALA A 38 24.39 -1.51 -7.66
CA ALA A 38 24.99 -0.19 -7.77
C ALA A 38 26.16 -0.23 -8.76
N ASP A 39 26.24 0.75 -9.64
CA ASP A 39 27.37 0.94 -10.55
C ASP A 39 28.58 1.60 -9.84
N ASN A 40 29.63 1.85 -10.58
CA ASN A 40 30.87 2.46 -10.07
C ASN A 40 30.67 3.91 -9.56
N ASN A 41 29.51 4.52 -9.80
CA ASN A 41 29.13 5.86 -9.35
C ASN A 41 28.07 5.80 -8.22
N ASP A 42 27.90 4.64 -7.59
CA ASP A 42 26.87 4.37 -6.56
C ASP A 42 25.42 4.61 -7.06
N ARG A 43 25.17 4.41 -8.35
CA ARG A 43 23.84 4.57 -8.96
C ARG A 43 23.19 3.22 -9.22
N VAL A 44 21.91 3.13 -8.89
CA VAL A 44 21.09 1.94 -9.15
C VAL A 44 20.20 2.20 -10.37
N HIS A 45 20.26 1.30 -11.34
CA HIS A 45 19.52 1.37 -12.60
C HIS A 45 18.49 0.25 -12.64
N SER A 46 17.21 0.59 -12.43
CA SER A 46 16.12 -0.37 -12.50
C SER A 46 15.51 -0.43 -13.88
N THR A 47 15.05 -1.61 -14.28
CA THR A 47 14.28 -1.81 -15.49
C THR A 47 12.79 -1.62 -15.20
N PHE A 48 12.13 -0.70 -15.93
CA PHE A 48 10.69 -0.47 -15.82
C PHE A 48 9.97 -1.11 -17.02
N ASN A 49 9.10 -2.07 -16.73
CA ASN A 49 8.32 -2.77 -17.74
C ASN A 49 6.91 -2.17 -17.82
N ILE A 50 6.51 -1.71 -19.01
CA ILE A 50 5.22 -1.05 -19.26
C ILE A 50 4.07 -2.02 -19.57
N ALA A 51 4.36 -3.26 -19.91
CA ALA A 51 3.40 -4.26 -20.36
C ALA A 51 3.42 -5.56 -19.54
N ALA A 52 3.98 -5.54 -18.33
CA ALA A 52 4.14 -6.74 -17.52
C ALA A 52 2.97 -7.00 -16.56
N THR A 53 2.05 -6.06 -16.39
CA THR A 53 0.90 -6.19 -15.47
C THR A 53 -0.43 -6.17 -16.23
N ILE A 54 -1.40 -6.95 -15.76
CA ILE A 54 -2.77 -6.98 -16.34
C ILE A 54 -3.47 -5.61 -16.16
N THR A 55 -3.08 -4.86 -15.12
CA THR A 55 -3.71 -3.57 -14.78
C THR A 55 -3.13 -2.39 -15.56
N GLY A 56 -2.12 -2.60 -16.42
CA GLY A 56 -1.43 -1.51 -17.13
C GLY A 56 -0.47 -0.68 -16.25
N ARG A 57 -0.26 -1.07 -14.99
CA ARG A 57 0.72 -0.42 -14.13
C ARG A 57 2.14 -0.79 -14.53
N LEU A 58 3.09 0.11 -14.32
CA LEU A 58 4.50 -0.21 -14.44
C LEU A 58 4.91 -1.27 -13.41
N SER A 59 5.82 -2.14 -13.79
CA SER A 59 6.55 -2.98 -12.85
C SER A 59 8.04 -2.66 -12.91
N SER A 60 8.73 -2.79 -11.78
CA SER A 60 10.15 -2.55 -11.65
C SER A 60 10.87 -3.85 -11.35
N SER A 61 11.99 -4.09 -12.03
CA SER A 61 12.84 -5.28 -11.85
C SER A 61 14.33 -4.91 -11.97
N GLU A 62 15.18 -5.71 -11.38
CA GLU A 62 16.64 -5.64 -11.46
C GLU A 62 17.24 -4.27 -11.10
N PRO A 63 17.03 -3.79 -9.88
CA PRO A 63 16.24 -4.30 -8.78
C PRO A 63 14.82 -3.75 -8.77
N ASN A 64 13.90 -4.39 -8.00
CA ASN A 64 12.55 -3.86 -7.83
C ASN A 64 12.55 -2.69 -6.82
N LEU A 65 12.43 -1.46 -7.31
CA LEU A 65 12.40 -0.24 -6.49
C LEU A 65 10.98 0.12 -6.01
N GLN A 66 9.92 -0.44 -6.62
CA GLN A 66 8.53 -0.11 -6.24
C GLN A 66 8.10 -0.71 -4.91
N ASN A 67 8.79 -1.74 -4.43
CA ASN A 67 8.44 -2.45 -3.20
C ASN A 67 9.26 -2.02 -1.98
N ILE A 68 10.01 -0.93 -2.06
CA ILE A 68 10.77 -0.41 -0.92
C ILE A 68 9.80 -0.06 0.22
N PRO A 69 9.97 -0.64 1.43
CA PRO A 69 9.01 -0.43 2.52
C PRO A 69 8.96 1.02 2.96
N ILE A 70 7.75 1.49 3.32
CA ILE A 70 7.54 2.86 3.84
C ILE A 70 6.84 2.89 5.19
N ARG A 71 6.25 1.75 5.61
CA ARG A 71 5.41 1.70 6.83
C ARG A 71 6.20 1.49 8.10
N THR A 72 7.34 0.82 8.02
CA THR A 72 8.21 0.54 9.18
C THR A 72 9.34 1.55 9.26
N GLU A 73 9.81 1.85 10.47
CA GLU A 73 10.95 2.76 10.67
C GLU A 73 12.23 2.27 9.99
N ILE A 74 12.45 0.95 10.00
CA ILE A 74 13.60 0.35 9.30
C ILE A 74 13.44 0.49 7.79
N GLY A 75 12.23 0.28 7.26
CA GLY A 75 11.95 0.48 5.84
C GLY A 75 12.17 1.93 5.40
N LYS A 76 11.79 2.89 6.22
CA LYS A 76 12.06 4.31 5.96
C LYS A 76 13.57 4.60 5.88
N LYS A 77 14.39 3.97 6.72
CA LYS A 77 15.86 4.11 6.68
C LYS A 77 16.45 3.64 5.35
N ILE A 78 15.91 2.61 4.71
CA ILE A 78 16.37 2.17 3.39
C ILE A 78 16.17 3.29 2.36
N ARG A 79 15.07 4.03 2.45
CA ARG A 79 14.82 5.17 1.55
C ARG A 79 15.81 6.31 1.70
N THR A 80 16.37 6.52 2.89
CA THR A 80 17.38 7.56 3.10
C THR A 80 18.71 7.27 2.41
N ALA A 81 18.94 6.04 1.95
CA ALA A 81 20.10 5.70 1.15
C ALA A 81 20.02 6.25 -0.29
N PHE A 82 18.81 6.57 -0.76
CA PHE A 82 18.62 7.19 -2.07
C PHE A 82 18.76 8.70 -1.95
N ILE A 83 19.86 9.21 -2.42
CA ILE A 83 20.20 10.64 -2.38
C ILE A 83 20.28 11.21 -3.80
N ALA A 84 20.09 12.51 -3.93
CA ALA A 84 20.37 13.19 -5.18
C ALA A 84 21.88 13.30 -5.40
N GLU A 85 22.27 13.38 -6.67
CA GLU A 85 23.65 13.74 -7.04
C GLU A 85 23.97 15.16 -6.54
N LYS A 86 25.27 15.47 -6.40
CA LYS A 86 25.71 16.81 -5.98
C LYS A 86 25.08 17.89 -6.87
N ASP A 87 24.61 18.95 -6.26
CA ASP A 87 23.92 20.08 -6.90
C ASP A 87 22.57 19.72 -7.56
N HIS A 88 21.97 18.56 -7.19
CA HIS A 88 20.63 18.12 -7.61
C HIS A 88 19.74 17.85 -6.39
N GLU A 89 18.44 17.82 -6.62
CA GLU A 89 17.43 17.50 -5.61
C GLU A 89 16.48 16.42 -6.12
N LEU A 90 15.95 15.61 -5.19
CA LEU A 90 14.90 14.63 -5.48
C LEU A 90 13.54 15.26 -5.24
N TYR A 91 12.70 15.30 -6.27
CA TYR A 91 11.31 15.71 -6.18
C TYR A 91 10.40 14.50 -6.39
N SER A 92 9.39 14.38 -5.54
CA SER A 92 8.34 13.38 -5.69
C SER A 92 7.00 14.04 -5.96
N PHE A 93 6.37 13.68 -7.07
CA PHE A 93 5.04 14.13 -7.45
C PHE A 93 4.11 12.94 -7.47
N ASP A 94 2.97 13.05 -6.80
CA ASP A 94 1.93 12.01 -6.79
C ASP A 94 0.58 12.62 -7.12
N TYR A 95 -0.17 11.96 -7.99
CA TYR A 95 -1.53 12.37 -8.30
C TYR A 95 -2.47 12.09 -7.13
N SER A 96 -3.17 13.11 -6.65
CA SER A 96 -4.16 12.93 -5.59
C SER A 96 -5.33 12.11 -6.09
N GLN A 97 -5.49 10.90 -5.55
CA GLN A 97 -6.65 10.02 -5.76
C GLN A 97 -6.96 9.74 -7.24
N ILE A 98 -5.95 9.62 -8.09
CA ILE A 98 -6.13 9.54 -9.55
C ILE A 98 -7.08 8.43 -9.98
N GLU A 99 -7.03 7.25 -9.35
CA GLU A 99 -7.87 6.12 -9.70
C GLU A 99 -9.36 6.42 -9.43
N LEU A 100 -9.69 7.11 -8.34
CA LEU A 100 -11.04 7.56 -8.04
C LEU A 100 -11.51 8.67 -8.98
N ARG A 101 -10.61 9.55 -9.43
CA ARG A 101 -10.92 10.59 -10.42
C ARG A 101 -11.22 9.99 -11.78
N VAL A 102 -10.45 9.01 -12.21
CA VAL A 102 -10.69 8.26 -13.46
C VAL A 102 -12.02 7.48 -13.36
N LEU A 103 -12.29 6.85 -12.21
CA LEU A 103 -13.56 6.18 -11.98
C LEU A 103 -14.73 7.17 -12.07
N CYS A 104 -14.61 8.33 -11.44
CA CYS A 104 -15.61 9.39 -11.46
C CYS A 104 -15.94 9.82 -12.90
N GLU A 105 -14.92 10.03 -13.72
CA GLU A 105 -15.07 10.37 -15.14
C GLU A 105 -15.75 9.23 -15.92
N ALA A 106 -15.37 7.99 -15.65
CA ALA A 106 -15.88 6.83 -16.37
C ALA A 106 -17.32 6.46 -16.01
N CYS A 107 -17.76 6.66 -14.75
CA CYS A 107 -19.09 6.29 -14.29
C CYS A 107 -20.07 7.48 -14.21
N GLU A 108 -19.57 8.71 -14.33
CA GLU A 108 -20.35 9.95 -14.26
C GLU A 108 -21.25 10.04 -13.00
N ASP A 109 -20.81 9.41 -11.88
CA ASP A 109 -21.57 9.44 -10.63
C ASP A 109 -21.66 10.85 -10.07
N PRO A 110 -22.88 11.41 -9.88
CA PRO A 110 -23.03 12.80 -9.48
C PRO A 110 -22.55 13.10 -8.06
N ASN A 111 -22.55 12.10 -7.16
CA ASN A 111 -22.09 12.30 -5.79
C ASN A 111 -20.57 12.32 -5.75
N LEU A 112 -19.91 11.43 -6.52
CA LEU A 112 -18.47 11.38 -6.62
C LEU A 112 -17.94 12.64 -7.33
N LEU A 113 -18.61 13.08 -8.40
CA LEU A 113 -18.30 14.30 -9.12
C LEU A 113 -18.39 15.54 -8.21
N LYS A 114 -19.51 15.66 -7.48
CA LYS A 114 -19.69 16.73 -6.51
C LYS A 114 -18.62 16.73 -5.42
N ALA A 115 -18.28 15.57 -4.88
CA ALA A 115 -17.25 15.44 -3.86
C ALA A 115 -15.89 15.95 -4.35
N PHE A 116 -15.52 15.66 -5.61
CA PHE A 116 -14.28 16.18 -6.20
C PHE A 116 -14.33 17.67 -6.49
N GLN A 117 -15.47 18.19 -6.94
CA GLN A 117 -15.65 19.63 -7.20
C GLN A 117 -15.57 20.47 -5.92
N GLU A 118 -16.06 19.92 -4.81
CA GLU A 118 -16.05 20.56 -3.49
C GLU A 118 -14.78 20.24 -2.68
N ASP A 119 -13.79 19.57 -3.28
CA ASP A 119 -12.53 19.11 -2.64
C ASP A 119 -12.76 18.33 -1.34
N GLN A 120 -13.83 17.52 -1.30
CA GLN A 120 -14.16 16.68 -0.15
C GLN A 120 -13.23 15.46 -0.07
N ASP A 121 -12.95 15.03 1.16
CA ASP A 121 -12.29 13.74 1.40
C ASP A 121 -13.27 12.58 1.16
N ILE A 122 -13.17 11.95 -0.02
CA ILE A 122 -14.04 10.86 -0.44
C ILE A 122 -13.98 9.69 0.54
N HIS A 123 -12.81 9.38 1.11
CA HIS A 123 -12.69 8.30 2.09
C HIS A 123 -13.40 8.66 3.40
N GLN A 124 -13.40 9.94 3.78
CA GLN A 124 -14.16 10.42 4.92
C GLN A 124 -15.66 10.33 4.66
N SER A 125 -16.12 10.80 3.52
CA SER A 125 -17.53 10.74 3.12
C SER A 125 -18.03 9.30 3.05
N THR A 126 -17.28 8.40 2.42
CA THR A 126 -17.59 6.97 2.40
C THR A 126 -17.65 6.37 3.81
N GLY A 127 -16.70 6.71 4.67
CA GLY A 127 -16.68 6.22 6.05
C GLY A 127 -17.89 6.70 6.84
N GLN A 128 -18.30 7.93 6.68
CA GLN A 128 -19.52 8.48 7.31
C GLN A 128 -20.76 7.71 6.89
N LEU A 129 -20.89 7.41 5.59
CA LEU A 129 -22.02 6.65 5.04
C LEU A 129 -22.00 5.20 5.51
N VAL A 130 -20.89 4.49 5.35
CA VAL A 130 -20.77 3.06 5.65
C VAL A 130 -20.95 2.77 7.14
N PHE A 131 -20.36 3.60 8.00
CA PHE A 131 -20.44 3.40 9.46
C PHE A 131 -21.60 4.16 10.13
N ASN A 132 -22.39 4.89 9.33
CA ASN A 132 -23.50 5.74 9.81
C ASN A 132 -23.07 6.68 10.96
N LYS A 133 -21.94 7.37 10.78
CA LYS A 133 -21.35 8.28 11.75
C LYS A 133 -21.16 9.67 11.15
N LYS A 134 -21.48 10.73 11.89
CA LYS A 134 -21.19 12.11 11.48
C LYS A 134 -19.70 12.42 11.49
N THR A 135 -18.98 11.83 12.43
CA THR A 135 -17.52 11.97 12.58
C THR A 135 -16.89 10.59 12.61
N ILE A 136 -15.86 10.37 11.83
CA ILE A 136 -15.13 9.11 11.76
C ILE A 136 -13.72 9.27 12.31
N ASN A 137 -13.19 8.21 12.91
CA ASN A 137 -11.81 8.16 13.37
C ASN A 137 -10.85 7.71 12.25
N ALA A 138 -9.55 7.72 12.52
CA ALA A 138 -8.52 7.34 11.57
C ALA A 138 -8.66 5.87 11.08
N ASN A 139 -9.15 4.97 11.94
CA ASN A 139 -9.38 3.57 11.57
C ASN A 139 -10.59 3.42 10.65
N ASP A 140 -11.70 4.10 10.95
CA ASP A 140 -12.90 4.13 10.09
C ASP A 140 -12.52 4.67 8.69
N ARG A 141 -11.73 5.76 8.63
CA ARG A 141 -11.25 6.33 7.38
C ARG A 141 -10.33 5.36 6.61
N ARG A 142 -9.46 4.63 7.31
CA ARG A 142 -8.63 3.58 6.72
C ARG A 142 -9.46 2.46 6.12
N MET A 143 -10.50 2.02 6.83
CA MET A 143 -11.44 1.01 6.34
C MET A 143 -12.22 1.51 5.11
N ALA A 144 -12.71 2.74 5.15
CA ALA A 144 -13.36 3.36 4.00
C ALA A 144 -12.45 3.42 2.76
N LYS A 145 -11.16 3.70 2.97
CA LYS A 145 -10.17 3.64 1.89
C LYS A 145 -10.06 2.23 1.29
N ILE A 146 -10.01 1.20 2.13
CA ILE A 146 -9.96 -0.21 1.69
C ILE A 146 -11.23 -0.57 0.91
N ILE A 147 -12.40 -0.11 1.36
CA ILE A 147 -13.68 -0.34 0.69
C ILE A 147 -13.69 0.32 -0.69
N ASN A 148 -13.34 1.60 -0.78
CA ASN A 148 -13.33 2.33 -2.05
C ASN A 148 -12.41 1.67 -3.08
N PHE A 149 -11.20 1.31 -2.70
CA PHE A 149 -10.29 0.60 -3.60
C PHE A 149 -10.75 -0.84 -3.87
N GLY A 150 -11.31 -1.51 -2.87
CA GLY A 150 -11.89 -2.84 -3.05
C GLY A 150 -12.97 -2.85 -4.13
N ILE A 151 -13.86 -1.85 -4.13
CA ILE A 151 -14.92 -1.70 -5.16
C ILE A 151 -14.29 -1.47 -6.53
N ILE A 152 -13.31 -0.59 -6.66
CA ILE A 152 -12.61 -0.32 -7.92
C ILE A 152 -11.98 -1.59 -8.49
N TYR A 153 -11.40 -2.43 -7.62
CA TYR A 153 -10.76 -3.68 -8.02
C TYR A 153 -11.69 -4.88 -8.05
N GLY A 154 -13.01 -4.65 -7.98
CA GLY A 154 -14.01 -5.70 -8.14
C GLY A 154 -14.16 -6.64 -6.95
N ILE A 155 -14.07 -6.12 -5.73
CA ILE A 155 -14.32 -6.91 -4.53
C ILE A 155 -15.72 -7.54 -4.60
N SER A 156 -15.81 -8.84 -4.29
CA SER A 156 -17.10 -9.53 -4.23
C SER A 156 -17.93 -9.05 -3.03
N GLN A 157 -19.24 -9.24 -3.09
CA GLN A 157 -20.13 -8.97 -1.96
C GLN A 157 -19.70 -9.68 -0.69
N TYR A 158 -19.24 -10.92 -0.81
CA TYR A 158 -18.69 -11.70 0.30
C TYR A 158 -17.41 -11.08 0.85
N GLY A 159 -16.46 -10.68 -0.01
CA GLY A 159 -15.23 -10.01 0.40
C GLY A 159 -15.51 -8.69 1.12
N LEU A 160 -16.50 -7.93 0.66
CA LEU A 160 -16.93 -6.69 1.31
C LEU A 160 -17.56 -6.96 2.68
N ALA A 161 -18.41 -7.98 2.79
CA ALA A 161 -19.00 -8.40 4.06
C ALA A 161 -17.93 -8.84 5.07
N CYS A 162 -16.91 -9.59 4.63
CA CYS A 162 -15.78 -9.96 5.48
C CYS A 162 -15.00 -8.76 6.00
N LEU A 163 -14.84 -7.71 5.18
CA LEU A 163 -14.18 -6.48 5.61
C LEU A 163 -15.00 -5.69 6.65
N LEU A 164 -16.33 -5.65 6.48
CA LEU A 164 -17.21 -4.84 7.32
C LEU A 164 -17.61 -5.53 8.63
N TYR A 165 -17.84 -6.83 8.58
CA TYR A 165 -18.47 -7.57 9.67
C TYR A 165 -17.56 -8.63 10.30
N THR A 166 -16.27 -8.67 9.92
CA THR A 166 -15.33 -9.69 10.42
C THR A 166 -15.93 -11.10 10.44
N SER A 167 -16.71 -11.43 9.41
CA SER A 167 -17.22 -12.80 9.26
C SER A 167 -16.04 -13.76 9.15
N PRO A 168 -15.98 -14.83 9.96
CA PRO A 168 -14.89 -15.80 9.86
C PRO A 168 -14.86 -16.33 8.43
N SER A 169 -13.67 -16.33 7.85
CA SER A 169 -13.45 -16.90 6.52
C SER A 169 -13.87 -18.36 6.53
N PRO A 170 -14.48 -18.89 5.43
CA PRO A 170 -14.73 -20.33 5.31
C PRO A 170 -13.46 -21.19 5.45
N ARG A 171 -12.28 -20.56 5.39
CA ARG A 171 -10.99 -21.24 5.65
C ARG A 171 -10.65 -21.35 7.14
N ASP A 172 -11.43 -20.70 8.00
CA ASP A 172 -11.28 -20.70 9.46
C ASP A 172 -12.26 -21.68 10.14
N ARG A 173 -12.92 -22.54 9.36
CA ARG A 173 -13.75 -23.66 9.82
C ARG A 173 -13.09 -24.99 9.57
#